data_8b273b7fa83f6828e271573016af2bab
#
_entry.id   8b273b7fa83f6828e271573016af2bab
#
_cell.length_a   1.000
_cell.length_b   1.000
_cell.length_c   1.000
_cell.angle_alpha   90.00
_cell.angle_beta   90.00
_cell.angle_gamma   90.00
#
_symmetry.space_group_name_H-M   'P 1'
#
loop_
_entity.id
_entity.type
_entity.pdbx_description
1 polymer ?
#
loop_
_entity_poly.entity_id
_entity_poly.type
_entity_poly.pdbx_seq_one_letter_code
_entity_poly.pdbx_strand_id
1 'polypeptide(L)'
;PEMSRGLGDVYKRQIRDYCNRKSTELGMNVTCLATPAESLAGRLLRSDRERYGIIKGVTDREYYTNSFHVPVYYHLPALKKIDIEAPYHALTNAGHISYVELDGDPTKNLAAFERVVRHMKEAGIGYGSINHPVDRDPVCGYNGIINDVCPCCGRSEADGVPFERIRRITGYLVGTLDKWNDAKRAEERDRVKHEVDSNFGD
;
A
#
# COMPACT_ATOMS: atom_id res chain seq x y z
N PRO A 1 -4.22 7.55 18.37
CA PRO A 1 -3.28 7.13 17.32
C PRO A 1 -1.86 6.86 17.83
N GLU A 2 -1.30 7.71 18.70
CA GLU A 2 0.08 7.55 19.22
C GLU A 2 0.23 6.35 20.15
N MET A 3 -0.72 6.08 21.03
CA MET A 3 -0.68 4.91 21.93
C MET A 3 -0.73 3.58 21.15
N SER A 4 -1.51 3.51 20.08
CA SER A 4 -1.57 2.33 19.21
C SER A 4 -0.23 2.09 18.49
N ARG A 5 0.48 3.15 18.10
CA ARG A 5 1.82 3.06 17.54
C ARG A 5 2.84 2.50 18.53
N GLY A 6 2.85 3.02 19.77
CA GLY A 6 3.78 2.56 20.80
C GLY A 6 3.62 1.08 21.09
N LEU A 7 2.39 0.58 21.20
CA LEU A 7 2.13 -0.82 21.47
C LEU A 7 2.54 -1.72 20.29
N GLY A 8 2.25 -1.29 19.06
CA GLY A 8 2.68 -1.98 17.84
C GLY A 8 4.20 -2.09 17.74
N ASP A 9 4.94 -1.03 18.05
CA ASP A 9 6.40 -1.02 18.06
C ASP A 9 6.96 -1.99 19.11
N VAL A 10 6.41 -2.00 20.31
CA VAL A 10 6.85 -2.87 21.40
C VAL A 10 6.76 -4.34 21.03
N TYR A 11 5.62 -4.84 20.62
CA TYR A 11 5.48 -6.26 20.31
C TYR A 11 6.29 -6.68 19.07
N LYS A 12 6.49 -5.80 18.11
CA LYS A 12 7.32 -6.10 16.93
C LYS A 12 8.78 -6.25 17.29
N ARG A 13 9.29 -5.40 18.18
CA ARG A 13 10.65 -5.56 18.75
C ARG A 13 10.76 -6.89 19.49
N GLN A 14 9.76 -7.25 20.30
CA GLN A 14 9.73 -8.54 21.00
C GLN A 14 9.79 -9.72 20.04
N ILE A 15 9.01 -9.69 18.95
CA ILE A 15 9.04 -10.74 17.92
C ILE A 15 10.42 -10.79 17.26
N ARG A 16 10.98 -9.64 16.89
CA ARG A 16 12.32 -9.57 16.30
C ARG A 16 13.39 -10.14 17.22
N ASP A 17 13.38 -9.77 18.51
CA ASP A 17 14.31 -10.27 19.51
C ASP A 17 14.13 -11.78 19.73
N TYR A 18 12.90 -12.26 19.70
CA TYR A 18 12.63 -13.69 19.75
C TYR A 18 13.24 -14.43 18.56
N CYS A 19 13.06 -13.93 17.35
CA CYS A 19 13.66 -14.51 16.14
C CYS A 19 15.19 -14.54 16.25
N ASN A 20 15.82 -13.48 16.74
CA ASN A 20 17.26 -13.41 16.91
C ASN A 20 17.76 -14.48 17.91
N ARG A 21 17.08 -14.61 19.06
CA ARG A 21 17.42 -15.69 20.04
C ARG A 21 17.29 -17.07 19.44
N LYS A 22 16.19 -17.32 18.71
CA LYS A 22 15.96 -18.61 18.06
C LYS A 22 16.97 -18.91 16.95
N SER A 23 17.43 -17.87 16.24
CA SER A 23 18.51 -18.03 15.26
C SER A 23 19.80 -18.57 15.94
N THR A 24 20.15 -18.02 17.10
CA THR A 24 21.32 -18.46 17.85
C THR A 24 21.13 -19.86 18.43
N GLU A 25 19.98 -20.14 19.04
CA GLU A 25 19.70 -21.45 19.66
C GLU A 25 19.71 -22.60 18.66
N LEU A 26 19.16 -22.38 17.46
CA LEU A 26 18.95 -23.40 16.45
C LEU A 26 20.08 -23.50 15.42
N GLY A 27 20.99 -22.53 15.38
CA GLY A 27 21.99 -22.39 14.31
C GLY A 27 21.34 -22.15 12.94
N MET A 28 20.14 -21.59 12.92
CA MET A 28 19.33 -21.34 11.72
C MET A 28 19.00 -19.85 11.60
N ASN A 29 18.79 -19.37 10.38
CA ASN A 29 18.32 -18.00 10.17
C ASN A 29 16.78 -17.93 10.37
N VAL A 30 16.36 -17.49 11.55
CA VAL A 30 14.94 -17.23 11.88
C VAL A 30 14.66 -15.75 11.71
N THR A 31 13.73 -15.40 10.85
CA THR A 31 13.48 -14.02 10.43
C THR A 31 12.02 -13.61 10.64
N CYS A 32 11.75 -12.31 10.66
CA CYS A 32 10.43 -11.75 10.77
C CYS A 32 10.00 -11.15 9.42
N LEU A 33 8.83 -11.55 8.94
CA LEU A 33 8.21 -11.07 7.70
C LEU A 33 6.94 -10.31 8.03
N ALA A 34 6.74 -9.18 7.37
CA ALA A 34 5.44 -8.53 7.29
C ALA A 34 4.74 -8.96 5.99
N THR A 35 3.87 -9.96 6.09
CA THR A 35 3.19 -10.50 4.91
C THR A 35 2.05 -9.60 4.43
N PRO A 36 1.90 -9.39 3.12
CA PRO A 36 0.70 -8.77 2.54
C PRO A 36 -0.47 -9.76 2.60
N ALA A 37 -1.23 -9.74 3.67
CA ALA A 37 -2.29 -10.70 3.99
C ALA A 37 -3.58 -10.42 3.18
N GLU A 38 -3.52 -10.50 1.86
CA GLU A 38 -4.56 -10.05 0.92
C GLU A 38 -5.92 -10.70 1.13
N SER A 39 -5.95 -12.02 1.37
CA SER A 39 -7.18 -12.75 1.62
C SER A 39 -7.66 -12.66 3.07
N LEU A 40 -6.79 -12.29 4.00
CA LEU A 40 -7.09 -12.28 5.42
C LEU A 40 -7.70 -10.96 5.91
N ALA A 41 -7.40 -9.84 5.26
CA ALA A 41 -7.84 -8.51 5.69
C ALA A 41 -9.37 -8.41 5.91
N GLY A 42 -10.17 -8.88 4.97
CA GLY A 42 -11.62 -8.92 5.10
C GLY A 42 -12.13 -10.08 5.98
N ARG A 43 -11.44 -11.20 5.99
CA ARG A 43 -11.84 -12.37 6.79
C ARG A 43 -11.67 -12.14 8.29
N LEU A 44 -10.53 -11.61 8.69
CA LEU A 44 -10.27 -11.26 10.09
C LEU A 44 -11.22 -10.17 10.57
N LEU A 45 -11.46 -9.17 9.75
CA LEU A 45 -12.42 -8.12 10.07
C LEU A 45 -13.83 -8.65 10.37
N ARG A 46 -14.33 -9.58 9.55
CA ARG A 46 -15.65 -10.20 9.80
C ARG A 46 -15.68 -10.92 11.14
N SER A 47 -14.67 -11.74 11.44
CA SER A 47 -14.55 -12.43 12.71
C SER A 47 -14.50 -11.48 13.90
N ASP A 48 -13.77 -10.38 13.77
CA ASP A 48 -13.66 -9.39 14.83
C ASP A 48 -14.96 -8.60 15.01
N ARG A 49 -15.68 -8.28 13.93
CA ARG A 49 -17.02 -7.66 14.02
C ARG A 49 -18.04 -8.56 14.69
N GLU A 50 -18.02 -9.84 14.41
CA GLU A 50 -18.89 -10.83 15.07
C GLU A 50 -18.62 -10.90 16.57
N ARG A 51 -17.36 -10.78 16.98
CA ARG A 51 -16.93 -10.92 18.37
C ARG A 51 -17.01 -9.61 19.18
N TYR A 52 -16.66 -8.49 18.57
CA TYR A 52 -16.45 -7.21 19.27
C TYR A 52 -17.37 -6.09 18.78
N GLY A 53 -18.16 -6.34 17.72
CA GLY A 53 -19.00 -5.31 17.10
C GLY A 53 -18.22 -4.33 16.23
N ILE A 54 -18.91 -3.24 15.88
CA ILE A 54 -18.31 -2.14 15.09
C ILE A 54 -17.63 -1.15 16.03
N ILE A 55 -16.31 -1.04 15.92
CA ILE A 55 -15.48 -0.11 16.69
C ILE A 55 -14.92 0.93 15.74
N LYS A 56 -15.26 2.21 15.97
CA LYS A 56 -14.81 3.32 15.12
C LYS A 56 -13.28 3.41 15.05
N GLY A 57 -12.77 3.50 13.82
CA GLY A 57 -11.33 3.54 13.53
C GLY A 57 -10.61 2.20 13.63
N VAL A 58 -11.34 1.10 13.90
CA VAL A 58 -10.79 -0.26 14.00
C VAL A 58 -11.55 -1.21 13.07
N THR A 59 -12.83 -1.49 13.36
CA THR A 59 -13.64 -2.44 12.60
C THR A 59 -14.76 -1.78 11.77
N ASP A 60 -14.75 -0.49 11.61
CA ASP A 60 -15.79 0.30 10.93
C ASP A 60 -15.67 0.31 9.39
N ARG A 61 -14.56 -0.17 8.84
CA ARG A 61 -14.36 -0.30 7.39
C ARG A 61 -14.49 -1.75 6.92
N GLU A 62 -14.58 -1.96 5.62
CA GLU A 62 -14.77 -3.31 5.02
C GLU A 62 -13.48 -4.15 4.95
N TYR A 63 -12.35 -3.61 5.44
CA TYR A 63 -11.03 -4.24 5.40
C TYR A 63 -10.15 -3.74 6.55
N TYR A 64 -9.13 -4.53 6.89
CA TYR A 64 -7.98 -4.04 7.64
C TYR A 64 -6.87 -3.62 6.70
N THR A 65 -6.21 -2.50 7.00
CA THR A 65 -4.97 -2.12 6.31
C THR A 65 -3.89 -3.16 6.62
N ASN A 66 -3.16 -3.58 5.59
CA ASN A 66 -2.12 -4.58 5.74
C ASN A 66 -0.93 -4.09 6.55
N SER A 67 -0.32 -5.03 7.28
CA SER A 67 0.99 -4.88 7.92
C SER A 67 1.12 -3.61 8.77
N PHE A 68 2.12 -2.80 8.49
CA PHE A 68 2.50 -1.61 9.23
C PHE A 68 2.19 -0.31 8.49
N HIS A 69 1.40 -0.43 7.44
CA HIS A 69 1.08 0.71 6.60
C HIS A 69 0.21 1.73 7.34
N VAL A 70 0.45 2.97 7.02
CA VAL A 70 -0.54 4.01 7.26
C VAL A 70 -1.84 3.60 6.55
N PRO A 71 -3.01 3.70 7.19
CA PRO A 71 -4.27 3.36 6.55
C PRO A 71 -4.42 4.08 5.21
N VAL A 72 -4.82 3.35 4.17
CA VAL A 72 -4.83 3.81 2.79
C VAL A 72 -5.72 5.03 2.53
N TYR A 73 -6.65 5.29 3.43
CA TYR A 73 -7.58 6.43 3.39
C TYR A 73 -7.07 7.68 4.14
N TYR A 74 -5.86 7.63 4.71
CA TYR A 74 -5.27 8.78 5.40
C TYR A 74 -4.57 9.69 4.41
N HIS A 75 -5.03 10.93 4.34
CA HIS A 75 -4.37 11.97 3.54
C HIS A 75 -3.08 12.40 4.21
N LEU A 76 -1.97 11.98 3.65
CA LEU A 76 -0.63 12.34 4.09
C LEU A 76 0.26 12.59 2.86
N PRO A 77 1.20 13.53 2.93
CA PRO A 77 2.26 13.65 1.94
C PRO A 77 3.09 12.37 1.86
N ALA A 78 3.58 12.06 0.66
CA ALA A 78 4.36 10.85 0.39
C ALA A 78 5.54 10.68 1.34
N LEU A 79 6.32 11.74 1.54
CA LEU A 79 7.52 11.72 2.40
C LEU A 79 7.15 11.45 3.87
N LYS A 80 6.07 12.07 4.34
CA LYS A 80 5.59 11.86 5.72
C LYS A 80 5.11 10.42 5.94
N LYS A 81 4.45 9.83 4.96
CA LYS A 81 4.07 8.42 5.00
C LYS A 81 5.30 7.52 5.11
N ILE A 82 6.33 7.79 4.30
CA ILE A 82 7.61 7.06 4.33
C ILE A 82 8.24 7.13 5.71
N ASP A 83 8.35 8.32 6.31
CA ASP A 83 8.91 8.51 7.67
C ASP A 83 8.18 7.72 8.75
N ILE A 84 6.87 7.56 8.58
CA ILE A 84 6.04 6.80 9.51
C ILE A 84 6.28 5.30 9.40
N GLU A 85 6.47 4.79 8.20
CA GLU A 85 6.60 3.35 7.92
C GLU A 85 8.05 2.84 8.02
N ALA A 86 9.02 3.68 7.73
CA ALA A 86 10.43 3.33 7.66
C ALA A 86 10.98 2.60 8.91
N PRO A 87 10.67 3.00 10.16
CA PRO A 87 11.19 2.31 11.35
C PRO A 87 10.83 0.83 11.44
N TYR A 88 9.75 0.41 10.77
CA TYR A 88 9.29 -0.98 10.80
C TYR A 88 10.04 -1.90 9.84
N HIS A 89 10.71 -1.35 8.82
CA HIS A 89 11.52 -2.14 7.90
C HIS A 89 12.68 -2.84 8.59
N ALA A 90 13.34 -2.16 9.51
CA ALA A 90 14.42 -2.76 10.30
C ALA A 90 13.96 -3.92 11.20
N LEU A 91 12.70 -3.94 11.59
CA LEU A 91 12.10 -4.99 12.42
C LEU A 91 11.63 -6.21 11.63
N THR A 92 11.47 -6.06 10.33
CA THR A 92 10.93 -7.10 9.41
C THR A 92 11.96 -7.44 8.35
N ASN A 93 13.06 -8.05 8.78
CA ASN A 93 14.23 -8.30 7.93
C ASN A 93 14.05 -9.38 6.85
N ALA A 94 12.94 -10.12 6.88
CA ALA A 94 12.60 -11.08 5.82
C ALA A 94 11.72 -10.46 4.73
N GLY A 95 11.23 -9.24 4.92
CA GLY A 95 10.52 -8.48 3.91
C GLY A 95 9.37 -7.65 4.46
N HIS A 96 9.27 -6.46 3.92
CA HIS A 96 8.18 -5.51 4.14
C HIS A 96 8.18 -4.54 2.97
N ILE A 97 7.02 -4.31 2.36
CA ILE A 97 6.89 -3.37 1.24
C ILE A 97 6.14 -2.14 1.73
N SER A 98 6.67 -0.95 1.46
CA SER A 98 5.95 0.32 1.60
C SER A 98 5.48 0.82 0.25
N TYR A 99 4.24 1.29 0.16
CA TYR A 99 3.62 1.78 -1.06
C TYR A 99 3.38 3.27 -0.98
N VAL A 100 3.73 3.98 -2.05
CA VAL A 100 3.34 5.38 -2.28
C VAL A 100 2.43 5.41 -3.49
N GLU A 101 1.23 5.96 -3.31
CA GLU A 101 0.26 6.14 -4.40
C GLU A 101 0.44 7.53 -5.00
N LEU A 102 1.04 7.62 -6.17
CA LEU A 102 1.17 8.90 -6.89
C LEU A 102 0.00 9.09 -7.85
N ASP A 103 -0.38 10.35 -8.05
CA ASP A 103 -1.32 10.74 -9.08
C ASP A 103 -0.61 11.03 -10.39
N GLY A 104 -1.29 10.75 -11.50
CA GLY A 104 -0.83 11.09 -12.83
C GLY A 104 0.35 10.26 -13.34
N ASP A 105 0.96 10.74 -14.39
CA ASP A 105 2.07 10.13 -15.10
C ASP A 105 3.41 10.58 -14.49
N PRO A 106 4.17 9.68 -13.84
CA PRO A 106 5.43 10.03 -13.20
C PRO A 106 6.49 10.54 -14.19
N THR A 107 6.37 10.23 -15.48
CA THR A 107 7.31 10.72 -16.49
C THR A 107 7.22 12.24 -16.69
N LYS A 108 6.10 12.86 -16.31
CA LYS A 108 5.89 14.31 -16.40
C LYS A 108 6.54 15.08 -15.26
N ASN A 109 6.94 14.40 -14.19
CA ASN A 109 7.63 15.01 -13.05
C ASN A 109 8.66 14.04 -12.44
N LEU A 110 9.74 13.82 -13.19
CA LEU A 110 10.82 12.94 -12.77
C LEU A 110 11.54 13.43 -11.50
N ALA A 111 11.58 14.73 -11.28
CA ALA A 111 12.21 15.31 -10.09
C ALA A 111 11.43 14.93 -8.82
N ALA A 112 10.11 14.99 -8.84
CA ALA A 112 9.27 14.52 -7.73
C ALA A 112 9.42 13.02 -7.52
N PHE A 113 9.45 12.24 -8.58
CA PHE A 113 9.66 10.80 -8.52
C PHE A 113 11.03 10.45 -7.90
N GLU A 114 12.10 11.08 -8.37
CA GLU A 114 13.46 10.90 -7.82
C GLU A 114 13.50 11.26 -6.32
N ARG A 115 12.85 12.35 -5.92
CA ARG A 115 12.79 12.79 -4.53
C ARG A 115 12.15 11.73 -3.64
N VAL A 116 11.06 11.08 -4.07
CA VAL A 116 10.42 10.00 -3.33
C VAL A 116 11.37 8.80 -3.18
N VAL A 117 12.00 8.37 -4.29
CA VAL A 117 12.94 7.23 -4.27
C VAL A 117 14.14 7.51 -3.36
N ARG A 118 14.71 8.71 -3.45
CA ARG A 118 15.83 9.13 -2.61
C ARG A 118 15.44 9.14 -1.13
N HIS A 119 14.27 9.68 -0.81
CA HIS A 119 13.76 9.72 0.55
C HIS A 119 13.50 8.32 1.11
N MET A 120 12.93 7.40 0.32
CA MET A 120 12.79 5.99 0.71
C MET A 120 14.14 5.39 1.12
N LYS A 121 15.18 5.61 0.33
CA LYS A 121 16.53 5.13 0.62
C LYS A 121 17.08 5.74 1.92
N GLU A 122 16.99 7.05 2.07
CA GLU A 122 17.51 7.79 3.22
C GLU A 122 16.77 7.44 4.52
N ALA A 123 15.46 7.23 4.46
CA ALA A 123 14.65 6.79 5.59
C ALA A 123 14.86 5.33 5.99
N GLY A 124 15.52 4.52 5.16
CA GLY A 124 15.77 3.11 5.44
C GLY A 124 14.66 2.16 5.03
N ILE A 125 13.87 2.52 4.03
CA ILE A 125 12.88 1.61 3.40
C ILE A 125 13.64 0.48 2.71
N GLY A 126 13.47 -0.75 3.17
CA GLY A 126 14.12 -1.94 2.60
C GLY A 126 13.52 -2.36 1.25
N TYR A 127 12.23 -2.14 1.06
CA TYR A 127 11.52 -2.39 -0.19
C TYR A 127 10.38 -1.38 -0.34
N GLY A 128 10.50 -0.50 -1.31
CA GLY A 128 9.51 0.52 -1.65
C GLY A 128 8.91 0.31 -3.02
N SER A 129 7.66 0.70 -3.18
CA SER A 129 6.96 0.70 -4.46
C SER A 129 6.22 2.01 -4.65
N ILE A 130 6.34 2.57 -5.84
CA ILE A 130 5.56 3.73 -6.26
C ILE A 130 4.49 3.23 -7.22
N ASN A 131 3.24 3.39 -6.81
CA ASN A 131 2.09 3.03 -7.62
C ASN A 131 1.58 4.27 -8.35
N HIS A 132 1.24 4.08 -9.61
CA HIS A 132 0.53 5.06 -10.42
C HIS A 132 -0.46 4.33 -11.33
N PRO A 133 -1.50 5.01 -11.82
CA PRO A 133 -2.45 4.39 -12.74
C PRO A 133 -1.75 3.89 -14.01
N VAL A 134 -2.06 2.67 -14.42
CA VAL A 134 -1.73 2.13 -15.73
C VAL A 134 -2.99 1.51 -16.29
N ASP A 135 -3.53 2.11 -17.33
CA ASP A 135 -4.77 1.69 -17.95
C ASP A 135 -4.52 1.35 -19.41
N ARG A 136 -5.34 0.44 -19.92
CA ARG A 136 -5.33 0.10 -21.35
C ARG A 136 -6.74 0.19 -21.91
N ASP A 137 -6.87 0.81 -23.06
CA ASP A 137 -8.07 0.74 -23.85
C ASP A 137 -7.98 -0.46 -24.80
N PRO A 138 -8.82 -1.51 -24.59
CA PRO A 138 -8.74 -2.70 -25.42
C PRO A 138 -9.25 -2.46 -26.86
N VAL A 139 -9.95 -1.36 -27.12
CA VAL A 139 -10.49 -1.05 -28.44
C VAL A 139 -9.47 -0.38 -29.35
N CYS A 140 -8.80 0.68 -28.86
CA CYS A 140 -7.79 1.38 -29.66
C CYS A 140 -6.35 1.00 -29.34
N GLY A 141 -6.13 0.20 -28.28
CA GLY A 141 -4.80 -0.24 -27.86
C GLY A 141 -3.99 0.79 -27.09
N TYR A 142 -4.58 1.94 -26.72
CA TYR A 142 -3.89 2.95 -25.90
C TYR A 142 -3.48 2.39 -24.56
N ASN A 143 -2.23 2.67 -24.15
CA ASN A 143 -1.70 2.35 -22.83
C ASN A 143 -1.25 3.64 -22.16
N GLY A 144 -1.71 3.88 -20.93
CA GLY A 144 -1.38 5.09 -20.18
C GLY A 144 -2.43 5.37 -19.11
N ILE A 145 -2.58 6.62 -18.74
CA ILE A 145 -3.58 7.04 -17.77
C ILE A 145 -4.89 7.36 -18.51
N ILE A 146 -5.95 6.64 -18.15
CA ILE A 146 -7.31 6.88 -18.65
C ILE A 146 -8.18 7.22 -17.44
N ASN A 147 -8.71 8.44 -17.43
CA ASN A 147 -9.72 8.84 -16.46
C ASN A 147 -11.09 8.34 -16.94
N ASP A 148 -12.00 9.25 -17.29
CA ASP A 148 -13.35 8.90 -17.77
C ASP A 148 -13.39 8.64 -19.28
N VAL A 149 -12.43 9.22 -20.01
CA VAL A 149 -12.40 9.19 -21.49
C VAL A 149 -11.00 8.81 -21.96
N CYS A 150 -10.92 7.92 -22.94
CA CYS A 150 -9.66 7.57 -23.57
C CYS A 150 -9.06 8.76 -24.32
N PRO A 151 -7.81 9.17 -24.00
CA PRO A 151 -7.21 10.34 -24.65
C PRO A 151 -6.83 10.09 -26.11
N CYS A 152 -6.84 8.85 -26.58
CA CYS A 152 -6.52 8.49 -27.96
C CYS A 152 -7.76 8.51 -28.88
N CYS A 153 -8.84 7.82 -28.49
CA CYS A 153 -10.00 7.63 -29.35
C CYS A 153 -11.28 8.34 -28.85
N GLY A 154 -11.26 8.94 -27.66
CA GLY A 154 -12.37 9.70 -27.12
C GLY A 154 -13.54 8.86 -26.57
N ARG A 155 -13.46 7.52 -26.57
CA ARG A 155 -14.53 6.68 -26.02
C ARG A 155 -14.52 6.68 -24.48
N SER A 156 -15.65 6.32 -23.88
CA SER A 156 -15.84 6.09 -22.46
C SER A 156 -16.24 4.64 -22.17
N GLU A 157 -16.28 4.25 -20.90
CA GLU A 157 -16.80 2.93 -20.50
C GLU A 157 -18.30 2.79 -20.72
N ALA A 158 -19.03 3.90 -20.86
CA ALA A 158 -20.45 3.92 -21.23
C ALA A 158 -20.70 3.33 -22.64
N ASP A 159 -19.67 3.27 -23.48
CA ASP A 159 -19.73 2.66 -24.82
C ASP A 159 -19.74 1.11 -24.78
N GLY A 160 -19.83 0.52 -23.58
CA GLY A 160 -20.09 -0.90 -23.36
C GLY A 160 -18.85 -1.79 -23.24
N VAL A 161 -17.65 -1.26 -23.46
CA VAL A 161 -16.39 -2.00 -23.28
C VAL A 161 -15.58 -1.34 -22.16
N PRO A 162 -15.35 -2.01 -21.03
CA PRO A 162 -14.58 -1.42 -19.92
C PRO A 162 -13.11 -1.24 -20.30
N PHE A 163 -12.46 -0.25 -19.68
CA PHE A 163 -11.01 -0.12 -19.74
C PHE A 163 -10.35 -1.19 -18.86
N GLU A 164 -9.21 -1.71 -19.30
CA GLU A 164 -8.36 -2.58 -18.48
C GLU A 164 -7.58 -1.70 -17.50
N ARG A 165 -8.03 -1.64 -16.27
CA ARG A 165 -7.40 -0.83 -15.23
C ARG A 165 -6.43 -1.69 -14.43
N ILE A 166 -5.14 -1.56 -14.73
CA ILE A 166 -4.09 -2.31 -14.05
C ILE A 166 -3.77 -1.60 -12.75
N ARG A 167 -4.06 -2.27 -11.64
CA ARG A 167 -3.78 -1.77 -10.29
C ARG A 167 -2.99 -2.81 -9.53
N ARG A 168 -2.12 -2.34 -8.66
CA ARG A 168 -1.40 -3.22 -7.75
C ARG A 168 -2.30 -3.55 -6.57
N ILE A 169 -2.50 -4.84 -6.32
CA ILE A 169 -3.02 -5.29 -5.04
C ILE A 169 -1.88 -5.20 -4.05
N THR A 170 -1.37 -5.93 -3.32
CA THR A 170 -0.28 -5.74 -2.37
C THR A 170 1.04 -6.34 -2.84
N GLY A 171 1.03 -7.50 -3.46
CA GLY A 171 2.24 -8.19 -3.86
C GLY A 171 2.45 -8.26 -5.38
N TYR A 172 1.41 -8.12 -6.17
CA TYR A 172 1.47 -8.30 -7.62
C TYR A 172 0.41 -7.48 -8.36
N LEU A 173 0.63 -7.31 -9.66
CA LEU A 173 -0.32 -6.64 -10.55
C LEU A 173 -1.42 -7.61 -10.98
N VAL A 174 -2.66 -7.17 -10.90
CA VAL A 174 -3.83 -7.88 -11.43
C VAL A 174 -4.53 -6.98 -12.44
N GLY A 175 -4.71 -7.51 -13.64
CA GLY A 175 -5.15 -6.73 -14.79
C GLY A 175 -6.58 -6.18 -14.71
N THR A 176 -7.47 -6.74 -13.87
CA THR A 176 -8.86 -6.30 -13.76
C THR A 176 -9.35 -6.39 -12.32
N LEU A 177 -10.10 -5.38 -11.89
CA LEU A 177 -10.58 -5.26 -10.50
C LEU A 177 -11.70 -6.27 -10.16
N ASP A 178 -12.37 -6.83 -11.17
CA ASP A 178 -13.42 -7.83 -11.00
C ASP A 178 -12.91 -9.13 -10.35
N LYS A 179 -11.64 -9.43 -10.51
CA LYS A 179 -10.98 -10.60 -9.92
C LYS A 179 -10.55 -10.41 -8.47
N TRP A 180 -10.70 -9.20 -7.94
CA TRP A 180 -10.33 -8.90 -6.57
C TRP A 180 -11.43 -9.31 -5.60
N ASN A 181 -11.04 -9.71 -4.38
CA ASN A 181 -12.02 -9.92 -3.32
C ASN A 181 -12.63 -8.59 -2.84
N ASP A 182 -13.80 -8.66 -2.18
CA ASP A 182 -14.57 -7.48 -1.77
C ASP A 182 -13.78 -6.53 -0.88
N ALA A 183 -13.01 -7.06 0.07
CA ALA A 183 -12.20 -6.25 0.98
C ALA A 183 -11.10 -5.47 0.22
N LYS A 184 -10.49 -6.09 -0.80
CA LYS A 184 -9.48 -5.42 -1.61
C LYS A 184 -10.07 -4.41 -2.58
N ARG A 185 -11.26 -4.66 -3.10
CA ARG A 185 -12.01 -3.65 -3.87
C ARG A 185 -12.39 -2.45 -3.02
N ALA A 186 -12.81 -2.68 -1.78
CA ALA A 186 -13.09 -1.61 -0.83
C ALA A 186 -11.84 -0.81 -0.46
N GLU A 187 -10.73 -1.49 -0.22
CA GLU A 187 -9.44 -0.83 0.03
C GLU A 187 -8.99 0.03 -1.16
N GLU A 188 -9.13 -0.46 -2.38
CA GLU A 188 -8.74 0.28 -3.58
C GLU A 188 -9.57 1.55 -3.76
N ARG A 189 -10.90 1.48 -3.54
CA ARG A 189 -11.78 2.65 -3.57
C ARG A 189 -11.41 3.71 -2.55
N ASP A 190 -10.91 3.30 -1.39
CA ASP A 190 -10.55 4.19 -0.29
C ASP A 190 -9.12 4.75 -0.42
N ARG A 191 -8.31 4.26 -1.35
CA ARG A 191 -6.92 4.71 -1.52
C ARG A 191 -6.84 6.17 -1.90
N VAL A 192 -6.14 6.94 -1.08
CA VAL A 192 -5.82 8.33 -1.38
C VAL A 192 -4.51 8.44 -2.13
N LYS A 193 -4.39 9.46 -2.97
CA LYS A 193 -3.13 9.81 -3.61
C LYS A 193 -2.25 10.59 -2.64
N HIS A 194 -0.95 10.35 -2.71
CA HIS A 194 0.03 11.03 -1.87
C HIS A 194 0.71 12.11 -2.69
N GLU A 195 0.50 13.36 -2.30
CA GLU A 195 1.18 14.49 -2.90
C GLU A 195 2.67 14.48 -2.50
N VAL A 196 3.50 14.87 -3.44
CA VAL A 196 4.91 15.16 -3.19
C VAL A 196 5.01 16.67 -3.07
N ASP A 197 4.84 17.20 -1.85
CA ASP A 197 4.89 18.63 -1.63
C ASP A 197 6.22 19.23 -2.07
N SER A 198 6.13 20.26 -2.89
CA SER A 198 7.26 21.12 -3.24
C SER A 198 7.72 22.01 -2.08
N ASN A 199 6.96 22.06 -0.98
CA ASN A 199 7.12 22.98 0.14
C ASN A 199 7.66 22.37 1.42
N PHE A 200 8.14 21.11 1.43
CA PHE A 200 8.98 20.58 2.50
C PHE A 200 10.45 20.91 2.20
N GLY A 201 10.74 22.18 2.22
CA GLY A 201 12.08 22.65 2.17
C GLY A 201 12.20 23.72 3.19
N ASP A 202 13.17 23.99 3.77
CA ASP A 202 13.75 24.98 4.69
C ASP A 202 13.72 24.58 6.13
#